data_5a11e80a2d99346b387b9129ab65203e
#
_entry.id   5a11e80a2d99346b387b9129ab65203e
#
_cell.length_a   1.000
_cell.length_b   1.000
_cell.length_c   1.000
_cell.angle_alpha   90.00
_cell.angle_beta   90.00
_cell.angle_gamma   90.00
#
_symmetry.space_group_name_H-M   'P 1'
#
loop_
_entity.id
_entity.type
_entity.pdbx_description
1 polymer ?
#
loop_
_entity_poly.entity_id
_entity_poly.type
_entity_poly.pdbx_seq_one_letter_code
_entity_poly.pdbx_strand_id
1 'polypeptide(L)'
;VSDAPVLLERSDIEQSVLSLRSANKEIDETPKVPARSFNLIDPTSTAVSSWIDYATNPEARWLTGFHRLDVMTRGLGRGELALFMGRSHMGKSQVVFNACIHSLLNVEDVRIILFSPDEPRELIVAKFYSLMFGLNSIEVEKRMREGDPALVAHLTELAEPGNYLDKLLIYDGSPSFQTMHDVVVEAEDYWQMPATLTVCDYLELFGGAGAADSQGVIAKAQGMKIFAKEADIPVVLIHQQGRSGTVGESAGLYSSRFGGEQEAIFAYEVYRQRDRSDLSAAERRFHENSININLVKNKRGNLRGDLTYYLDPESGQIREYTTDLVPEADDF
;
A
#
# COMPACT_ATOMS: atom_id res chain seq x y z
N VAL A 1 -54.80 -17.59 41.38
CA VAL A 1 -53.56 -18.26 41.12
C VAL A 1 -52.51 -17.16 41.16
N SER A 2 -51.75 -17.16 42.27
CA SER A 2 -50.72 -16.11 42.55
C SER A 2 -49.42 -16.54 41.92
N ASP A 3 -48.91 -15.78 40.97
CA ASP A 3 -47.55 -15.89 40.50
C ASP A 3 -46.62 -15.24 41.52
N ALA A 4 -45.97 -16.05 42.35
CA ALA A 4 -44.89 -15.61 43.18
C ALA A 4 -43.60 -15.53 42.32
N PRO A 5 -42.83 -14.44 42.41
CA PRO A 5 -41.53 -14.36 41.68
C PRO A 5 -40.56 -15.41 42.25
N VAL A 6 -40.02 -16.21 41.36
CA VAL A 6 -38.93 -17.16 41.67
C VAL A 6 -37.73 -16.34 42.09
N LEU A 7 -37.46 -16.27 43.39
CA LEU A 7 -36.21 -15.74 43.93
C LEU A 7 -35.08 -16.76 43.63
N LEU A 8 -34.25 -16.45 42.68
CA LEU A 8 -33.00 -17.21 42.46
C LEU A 8 -32.16 -17.20 43.74
N GLU A 9 -31.81 -18.38 44.23
CA GLU A 9 -30.95 -18.49 45.41
C GLU A 9 -29.58 -17.85 45.14
N ARG A 10 -28.97 -17.29 46.16
CA ARG A 10 -27.69 -16.59 46.07
C ARG A 10 -26.57 -17.46 45.47
N SER A 11 -26.63 -18.78 45.68
CA SER A 11 -25.78 -19.81 45.09
C SER A 11 -25.86 -19.89 43.55
N ASP A 12 -27.07 -19.70 42.98
CA ASP A 12 -27.28 -19.78 41.54
C ASP A 12 -26.76 -18.54 40.82
N ILE A 13 -26.82 -17.40 41.50
CA ILE A 13 -26.20 -16.15 40.99
C ILE A 13 -24.67 -16.23 41.03
N GLU A 14 -24.10 -16.79 42.10
CA GLU A 14 -22.65 -16.98 42.23
C GLU A 14 -22.13 -17.98 41.19
N GLN A 15 -22.84 -19.09 40.94
CA GLN A 15 -22.49 -20.02 39.87
C GLN A 15 -22.61 -19.43 38.47
N SER A 16 -23.65 -18.63 38.24
CA SER A 16 -23.82 -17.95 36.95
C SER A 16 -22.71 -16.89 36.70
N VAL A 17 -22.30 -16.18 37.74
CA VAL A 17 -21.17 -15.23 37.67
C VAL A 17 -19.83 -15.95 37.45
N LEU A 18 -19.65 -17.11 38.07
CA LEU A 18 -18.44 -17.93 37.87
C LEU A 18 -18.38 -18.52 36.46
N SER A 19 -19.51 -18.99 35.92
CA SER A 19 -19.59 -19.50 34.55
C SER A 19 -19.38 -18.39 33.51
N LEU A 20 -19.89 -17.18 33.74
CA LEU A 20 -19.61 -16.01 32.90
C LEU A 20 -18.15 -15.57 32.98
N ARG A 21 -17.52 -15.68 34.14
CA ARG A 21 -16.09 -15.38 34.32
C ARG A 21 -15.20 -16.41 33.64
N SER A 22 -15.57 -17.70 33.63
CA SER A 22 -14.83 -18.75 32.92
C SER A 22 -15.02 -18.62 31.40
N ALA A 23 -16.23 -18.33 30.93
CA ALA A 23 -16.49 -18.06 29.52
C ALA A 23 -15.77 -16.80 29.02
N ASN A 24 -15.71 -15.74 29.83
CA ASN A 24 -14.88 -14.56 29.51
C ASN A 24 -13.38 -14.86 29.55
N LYS A 25 -12.94 -15.87 30.31
CA LYS A 25 -11.53 -16.25 30.33
C LYS A 25 -11.11 -17.05 29.09
N GLU A 26 -12.02 -17.84 28.51
CA GLU A 26 -11.82 -18.52 27.24
C GLU A 26 -11.89 -17.55 26.04
N ILE A 27 -12.64 -16.45 26.15
CA ILE A 27 -12.68 -15.38 25.13
C ILE A 27 -11.42 -14.49 25.21
N ASP A 28 -10.71 -14.45 26.32
CA ASP A 28 -9.51 -13.63 26.56
C ASP A 28 -8.21 -14.27 26.04
N GLU A 29 -8.30 -15.46 25.44
CA GLU A 29 -7.19 -16.13 24.73
C GLU A 29 -7.17 -15.88 23.21
N THR A 30 -8.10 -15.09 22.67
CA THR A 30 -7.86 -14.44 21.37
C THR A 30 -6.65 -13.53 21.50
N PRO A 31 -5.71 -13.52 20.53
CA PRO A 31 -4.54 -12.64 20.58
C PRO A 31 -5.05 -11.21 20.81
N LYS A 32 -4.73 -10.66 21.98
CA LYS A 32 -5.02 -9.27 22.28
C LYS A 32 -4.21 -8.47 21.27
N VAL A 33 -4.88 -8.00 20.22
CA VAL A 33 -4.39 -6.78 19.56
C VAL A 33 -4.14 -5.82 20.72
N PRO A 34 -2.90 -5.37 20.94
CA PRO A 34 -2.64 -4.49 22.04
C PRO A 34 -3.51 -3.26 21.83
N ALA A 35 -4.59 -3.17 22.61
CA ALA A 35 -5.36 -1.95 22.64
C ALA A 35 -4.34 -0.90 23.02
N ARG A 36 -3.99 -0.01 22.10
CA ARG A 36 -3.27 1.23 22.39
C ARG A 36 -4.20 2.10 23.24
N SER A 37 -4.49 1.61 24.44
CA SER A 37 -5.16 2.41 25.45
C SER A 37 -4.15 3.46 25.88
N PHE A 38 -4.33 4.68 25.42
CA PHE A 38 -3.71 5.80 26.11
C PHE A 38 -4.02 5.63 27.59
N ASN A 39 -3.00 5.53 28.39
CA ASN A 39 -3.19 5.52 29.83
C ASN A 39 -3.75 6.89 30.21
N LEU A 40 -5.06 6.96 30.46
CA LEU A 40 -5.74 8.19 30.85
C LEU A 40 -5.17 8.80 32.15
N ILE A 41 -4.34 8.03 32.88
CA ILE A 41 -3.70 8.47 34.14
C ILE A 41 -2.45 9.31 33.86
N ASP A 42 -1.72 9.02 32.77
CA ASP A 42 -0.57 9.81 32.33
C ASP A 42 -0.51 9.93 30.80
N PRO A 43 -1.50 10.63 30.20
CA PRO A 43 -1.60 10.73 28.76
C PRO A 43 -0.47 11.57 28.14
N THR A 44 0.13 12.47 28.94
CA THR A 44 1.11 13.43 28.42
C THR A 44 2.47 12.80 28.20
N SER A 45 2.99 12.04 29.16
CA SER A 45 4.32 11.40 29.02
C SER A 45 4.30 10.31 27.94
N THR A 46 3.23 9.51 27.88
CA THR A 46 3.07 8.48 26.85
C THR A 46 2.92 9.10 25.45
N ALA A 47 2.15 10.17 25.32
CA ALA A 47 1.99 10.86 24.05
C ALA A 47 3.28 11.53 23.57
N VAL A 48 4.06 12.11 24.51
CA VAL A 48 5.35 12.75 24.19
C VAL A 48 6.39 11.71 23.79
N SER A 49 6.52 10.60 24.52
CA SER A 49 7.47 9.54 24.15
C SER A 49 7.12 8.92 22.79
N SER A 50 5.86 8.60 22.54
CA SER A 50 5.42 8.11 21.24
C SER A 50 5.66 9.12 20.11
N TRP A 51 5.50 10.42 20.39
CA TRP A 51 5.80 11.46 19.43
C TRP A 51 7.31 11.60 19.16
N ILE A 52 8.14 11.49 20.21
CA ILE A 52 9.59 11.51 20.08
C ILE A 52 10.03 10.33 19.22
N ASP A 53 9.58 9.10 19.52
CA ASP A 53 9.90 7.91 18.74
C ASP A 53 9.50 8.07 17.27
N TYR A 54 8.27 8.56 17.03
CA TYR A 54 7.78 8.84 15.70
C TYR A 54 8.60 9.91 14.95
N ALA A 55 9.09 10.93 15.67
CA ALA A 55 9.84 12.04 15.07
C ALA A 55 11.32 11.73 14.87
N THR A 56 11.93 10.95 15.77
CA THR A 56 13.36 10.66 15.79
C THR A 56 13.76 9.37 15.08
N ASN A 57 12.79 8.49 14.80
CA ASN A 57 13.03 7.26 14.06
C ASN A 57 12.45 7.33 12.63
N PRO A 58 13.15 7.96 11.68
CA PRO A 58 12.72 8.03 10.29
C PRO A 58 12.68 6.65 9.61
N GLU A 59 13.45 5.68 10.09
CA GLU A 59 13.49 4.31 9.59
C GLU A 59 12.18 3.55 9.88
N ALA A 60 11.40 4.01 10.85
CA ALA A 60 10.06 3.49 11.12
C ALA A 60 9.01 3.92 10.06
N ARG A 61 9.42 4.67 9.03
CA ARG A 61 8.53 5.14 7.96
C ARG A 61 8.92 4.53 6.63
N TRP A 62 7.93 4.07 5.91
CA TRP A 62 8.13 3.65 4.55
C TRP A 62 8.38 4.85 3.63
N LEU A 63 9.48 4.80 2.89
CA LEU A 63 9.86 5.78 1.86
C LEU A 63 9.59 5.20 0.47
N THR A 64 9.17 6.06 -0.46
CA THR A 64 8.90 5.65 -1.84
C THR A 64 10.17 5.41 -2.65
N GLY A 65 11.30 5.99 -2.23
CA GLY A 65 12.54 6.03 -3.00
C GLY A 65 12.59 7.14 -4.05
N PHE A 66 11.48 7.83 -4.27
CA PHE A 66 11.43 9.05 -5.08
C PHE A 66 11.81 10.23 -4.18
N HIS A 67 13.08 10.61 -4.20
CA HIS A 67 13.66 11.55 -3.23
C HIS A 67 12.83 12.83 -3.06
N ARG A 68 12.43 13.48 -4.17
CA ARG A 68 11.63 14.71 -4.12
C ARG A 68 10.28 14.50 -3.44
N LEU A 69 9.65 13.34 -3.67
CA LEU A 69 8.38 12.98 -3.05
C LEU A 69 8.55 12.70 -1.55
N ASP A 70 9.61 11.98 -1.20
CA ASP A 70 9.92 11.63 0.20
C ASP A 70 10.28 12.87 1.03
N VAL A 71 10.98 13.85 0.47
CA VAL A 71 11.22 15.15 1.11
C VAL A 71 9.91 15.89 1.42
N MET A 72 8.93 15.82 0.51
CA MET A 72 7.63 16.49 0.71
C MET A 72 6.77 15.82 1.78
N THR A 73 6.83 14.49 1.90
CA THR A 73 5.95 13.69 2.77
C THR A 73 6.63 13.20 4.04
N ARG A 74 7.94 13.06 4.02
CA ARG A 74 8.74 12.44 5.09
C ARG A 74 8.34 10.98 5.36
N GLY A 75 7.86 10.28 4.33
CA GLY A 75 7.48 8.87 4.37
C GLY A 75 6.13 8.57 5.03
N LEU A 76 5.66 7.35 4.90
CA LEU A 76 4.40 6.84 5.43
C LEU A 76 4.65 6.08 6.74
N GLY A 77 3.99 6.48 7.81
CA GLY A 77 4.15 5.89 9.14
C GLY A 77 3.24 4.68 9.39
N ARG A 78 3.52 3.97 10.46
CA ARG A 78 2.70 2.85 10.93
C ARG A 78 1.26 3.33 11.21
N GLY A 79 0.30 2.50 10.81
CA GLY A 79 -1.13 2.82 10.97
C GLY A 79 -1.65 3.93 10.04
N GLU A 80 -0.86 4.34 9.05
CA GLU A 80 -1.25 5.37 8.09
C GLU A 80 -1.59 4.77 6.73
N LEU A 81 -2.44 5.48 5.98
CA LEU A 81 -2.90 5.11 4.65
C LEU A 81 -2.46 6.15 3.63
N ALA A 82 -1.79 5.71 2.57
CA ALA A 82 -1.51 6.49 1.38
C ALA A 82 -2.32 5.97 0.19
N LEU A 83 -2.80 6.86 -0.66
CA LEU A 83 -3.59 6.54 -1.83
C LEU A 83 -2.86 6.93 -3.11
N PHE A 84 -2.64 5.98 -4.01
CA PHE A 84 -2.19 6.22 -5.38
C PHE A 84 -3.38 6.07 -6.33
N MET A 85 -3.79 7.16 -6.94
CA MET A 85 -4.97 7.19 -7.80
C MET A 85 -4.62 7.65 -9.22
N GLY A 86 -5.47 7.33 -10.17
CA GLY A 86 -5.30 7.71 -11.57
C GLY A 86 -6.14 6.81 -12.47
N ARG A 87 -6.26 7.18 -13.74
CA ARG A 87 -7.00 6.37 -14.73
C ARG A 87 -6.32 5.03 -14.97
N SER A 88 -7.05 4.09 -15.58
CA SER A 88 -6.46 2.84 -16.07
C SER A 88 -5.25 3.11 -16.96
N HIS A 89 -4.25 2.25 -16.86
CA HIS A 89 -3.04 2.25 -17.71
C HIS A 89 -2.15 3.50 -17.57
N MET A 90 -2.35 4.34 -16.54
CA MET A 90 -1.48 5.48 -16.28
C MET A 90 -0.21 5.14 -15.50
N GLY A 91 -0.01 3.89 -15.11
CA GLY A 91 1.21 3.45 -14.44
C GLY A 91 1.16 3.50 -12.90
N LYS A 92 -0.02 3.49 -12.28
CA LYS A 92 -0.17 3.50 -10.80
C LYS A 92 0.57 2.34 -10.13
N SER A 93 0.26 1.11 -10.53
CA SER A 93 0.93 -0.09 -10.00
C SER A 93 2.43 -0.04 -10.29
N GLN A 94 2.83 0.48 -11.47
CA GLN A 94 4.23 0.66 -11.84
C GLN A 94 4.97 1.58 -10.85
N VAL A 95 4.37 2.72 -10.47
CA VAL A 95 4.95 3.63 -9.46
C VAL A 95 5.10 2.92 -8.11
N VAL A 96 4.06 2.25 -7.65
CA VAL A 96 4.07 1.58 -6.35
C VAL A 96 5.05 0.40 -6.34
N PHE A 97 5.13 -0.38 -7.42
CA PHE A 97 6.09 -1.49 -7.52
C PHE A 97 7.53 -0.99 -7.55
N ASN A 98 7.83 0.12 -8.26
CA ASN A 98 9.15 0.75 -8.19
C ASN A 98 9.51 1.16 -6.75
N ALA A 99 8.55 1.71 -6.01
CA ALA A 99 8.76 2.05 -4.60
C ALA A 99 8.98 0.80 -3.72
N CYS A 100 8.25 -0.28 -3.96
CA CYS A 100 8.50 -1.57 -3.28
C CYS A 100 9.89 -2.11 -3.58
N ILE A 101 10.32 -2.08 -4.85
CA ILE A 101 11.66 -2.50 -5.27
C ILE A 101 12.73 -1.67 -4.58
N HIS A 102 12.55 -0.34 -4.52
CA HIS A 102 13.48 0.51 -3.77
C HIS A 102 13.63 0.04 -2.32
N SER A 103 12.52 -0.27 -1.65
CA SER A 103 12.56 -0.77 -0.27
C SER A 103 13.24 -2.12 -0.17
N LEU A 104 12.91 -3.09 -1.04
CA LEU A 104 13.52 -4.42 -1.05
C LEU A 104 15.04 -4.39 -1.24
N LEU A 105 15.54 -3.45 -2.05
CA LEU A 105 16.96 -3.33 -2.37
C LEU A 105 17.77 -2.52 -1.34
N ASN A 106 17.13 -1.61 -0.60
CA ASN A 106 17.84 -0.64 0.22
C ASN A 106 17.51 -0.70 1.73
N VAL A 107 16.49 -1.45 2.14
CA VAL A 107 16.09 -1.58 3.54
C VAL A 107 16.24 -3.03 3.99
N GLU A 108 17.10 -3.27 4.98
CA GLU A 108 17.44 -4.63 5.41
C GLU A 108 16.24 -5.37 5.99
N ASP A 109 15.52 -4.74 6.91
CA ASP A 109 14.42 -5.36 7.65
C ASP A 109 13.04 -5.15 6.99
N VAL A 110 13.01 -4.83 5.69
CA VAL A 110 11.75 -4.66 4.97
C VAL A 110 10.99 -5.99 4.86
N ARG A 111 9.67 -5.94 5.07
CA ARG A 111 8.74 -7.07 4.86
C ARG A 111 7.47 -6.51 4.24
N ILE A 112 7.20 -6.88 3.01
CA ILE A 112 6.10 -6.34 2.20
C ILE A 112 5.04 -7.40 1.98
N ILE A 113 3.78 -7.06 2.27
CA ILE A 113 2.62 -7.87 1.89
C ILE A 113 1.91 -7.16 0.75
N LEU A 114 1.83 -7.81 -0.41
CA LEU A 114 1.12 -7.31 -1.58
C LEU A 114 -0.16 -8.12 -1.79
N PHE A 115 -1.30 -7.48 -1.59
CA PHE A 115 -2.60 -7.99 -1.99
C PHE A 115 -2.90 -7.53 -3.42
N SER A 116 -2.96 -8.46 -4.36
CA SER A 116 -3.20 -8.18 -5.78
C SER A 116 -4.21 -9.16 -6.38
N PRO A 117 -5.50 -8.98 -6.12
CA PRO A 117 -6.54 -9.84 -6.65
C PRO A 117 -6.78 -9.72 -8.17
N ASP A 118 -6.17 -8.73 -8.83
CA ASP A 118 -6.33 -8.49 -10.27
C ASP A 118 -5.34 -9.29 -11.13
N GLU A 119 -4.14 -9.52 -10.62
CA GLU A 119 -3.07 -10.18 -11.36
C GLU A 119 -2.56 -11.45 -10.65
N PRO A 120 -2.31 -12.54 -11.40
CA PRO A 120 -1.68 -13.73 -10.86
C PRO A 120 -0.30 -13.43 -10.27
N ARG A 121 0.05 -14.09 -9.17
CA ARG A 121 1.34 -13.90 -8.47
C ARG A 121 2.56 -14.12 -9.36
N GLU A 122 2.47 -15.05 -10.32
CA GLU A 122 3.55 -15.36 -11.25
C GLU A 122 3.91 -14.17 -12.15
N LEU A 123 2.91 -13.42 -12.61
CA LEU A 123 3.13 -12.20 -13.40
C LEU A 123 3.70 -11.07 -12.55
N ILE A 124 3.28 -10.98 -11.30
CA ILE A 124 3.81 -9.99 -10.35
C ILE A 124 5.29 -10.28 -10.08
N VAL A 125 5.66 -11.54 -9.83
CA VAL A 125 7.07 -11.94 -9.65
C VAL A 125 7.90 -11.58 -10.89
N ALA A 126 7.39 -11.84 -12.10
CA ALA A 126 8.07 -11.47 -13.35
C ALA A 126 8.27 -9.95 -13.46
N LYS A 127 7.27 -9.15 -13.10
CA LYS A 127 7.37 -7.68 -13.07
C LYS A 127 8.41 -7.20 -12.04
N PHE A 128 8.38 -7.74 -10.82
CA PHE A 128 9.37 -7.39 -9.80
C PHE A 128 10.77 -7.74 -10.26
N TYR A 129 10.98 -8.94 -10.82
CA TYR A 129 12.26 -9.33 -11.37
C TYR A 129 12.74 -8.37 -12.47
N SER A 130 11.89 -8.04 -13.42
CA SER A 130 12.20 -7.09 -14.50
C SER A 130 12.59 -5.72 -13.96
N LEU A 131 11.85 -5.22 -12.97
CA LEU A 131 12.13 -3.94 -12.33
C LEU A 131 13.43 -3.94 -11.52
N MET A 132 13.70 -5.00 -10.78
CA MET A 132 14.91 -5.12 -9.96
C MET A 132 16.17 -5.05 -10.83
N PHE A 133 16.16 -5.71 -11.98
CA PHE A 133 17.34 -5.86 -12.83
C PHE A 133 17.33 -4.97 -14.09
N GLY A 134 16.31 -4.12 -14.25
CA GLY A 134 16.20 -3.24 -15.41
C GLY A 134 16.03 -4.00 -16.72
N LEU A 135 15.33 -5.15 -16.70
CA LEU A 135 15.14 -6.02 -17.85
C LEU A 135 13.78 -5.77 -18.52
N ASN A 136 13.70 -6.07 -19.81
CA ASN A 136 12.44 -6.05 -20.54
C ASN A 136 11.51 -7.14 -20.00
N SER A 137 10.31 -6.76 -19.53
CA SER A 137 9.37 -7.69 -18.89
C SER A 137 8.84 -8.76 -19.85
N ILE A 138 8.67 -8.43 -21.13
CA ILE A 138 8.22 -9.39 -22.16
C ILE A 138 9.31 -10.46 -22.40
N GLU A 139 10.57 -10.04 -22.41
CA GLU A 139 11.70 -10.96 -22.58
C GLU A 139 11.87 -11.87 -21.34
N VAL A 140 11.71 -11.32 -20.13
CA VAL A 140 11.72 -12.11 -18.89
C VAL A 140 10.60 -13.16 -18.92
N GLU A 141 9.37 -12.76 -19.25
CA GLU A 141 8.25 -13.68 -19.34
C GLU A 141 8.47 -14.79 -20.40
N LYS A 142 9.04 -14.42 -21.55
CA LYS A 142 9.39 -15.37 -22.60
C LYS A 142 10.42 -16.39 -22.10
N ARG A 143 11.50 -15.95 -21.48
CA ARG A 143 12.55 -16.82 -20.91
C ARG A 143 12.00 -17.73 -19.81
N MET A 144 11.09 -17.24 -18.96
CA MET A 144 10.39 -18.06 -17.96
C MET A 144 9.58 -19.18 -18.65
N ARG A 145 8.83 -18.84 -19.70
CA ARG A 145 8.01 -19.79 -20.45
C ARG A 145 8.85 -20.85 -21.17
N GLU A 146 10.03 -20.49 -21.64
CA GLU A 146 11.01 -21.40 -22.27
C GLU A 146 11.79 -22.25 -21.24
N GLY A 147 11.62 -21.97 -19.94
CA GLY A 147 12.29 -22.71 -18.87
C GLY A 147 13.79 -22.44 -18.81
N ASP A 148 14.22 -21.19 -19.08
CA ASP A 148 15.62 -20.79 -19.04
C ASP A 148 16.28 -21.18 -17.69
N PRO A 149 17.25 -22.11 -17.66
CA PRO A 149 17.80 -22.62 -16.40
C PRO A 149 18.52 -21.55 -15.58
N ALA A 150 19.13 -20.56 -16.22
CA ALA A 150 19.85 -19.49 -15.52
C ALA A 150 18.85 -18.54 -14.84
N LEU A 151 17.73 -18.22 -15.50
CA LEU A 151 16.68 -17.42 -14.91
C LEU A 151 16.01 -18.14 -13.73
N VAL A 152 15.71 -19.44 -13.91
CA VAL A 152 15.11 -20.27 -12.85
C VAL A 152 16.03 -20.35 -11.63
N ALA A 153 17.33 -20.60 -11.85
CA ALA A 153 18.33 -20.65 -10.75
C ALA A 153 18.41 -19.31 -10.01
N HIS A 154 18.45 -18.19 -10.71
CA HIS A 154 18.53 -16.87 -10.10
C HIS A 154 17.23 -16.51 -9.34
N LEU A 155 16.05 -16.83 -9.88
CA LEU A 155 14.80 -16.64 -9.15
C LEU A 155 14.72 -17.50 -7.89
N THR A 156 15.23 -18.73 -7.95
CA THR A 156 15.31 -19.61 -6.76
C THR A 156 16.20 -19.00 -5.70
N GLU A 157 17.38 -18.49 -6.08
CA GLU A 157 18.28 -17.79 -5.16
C GLU A 157 17.62 -16.57 -4.52
N LEU A 158 16.90 -15.76 -5.31
CA LEU A 158 16.19 -14.58 -4.80
C LEU A 158 15.05 -14.91 -3.82
N ALA A 159 14.50 -16.11 -3.91
CA ALA A 159 13.46 -16.62 -3.03
C ALA A 159 13.99 -17.38 -1.80
N GLU A 160 15.31 -17.57 -1.67
CA GLU A 160 15.90 -18.16 -0.48
C GLU A 160 15.68 -17.29 0.76
N PRO A 161 15.58 -17.90 1.96
CA PRO A 161 15.34 -17.16 3.19
C PRO A 161 16.32 -15.98 3.39
N GLY A 162 15.76 -14.81 3.64
CA GLY A 162 16.49 -13.56 3.82
C GLY A 162 16.83 -12.81 2.53
N ASN A 163 16.64 -13.39 1.34
CA ASN A 163 16.82 -12.71 0.06
C ASN A 163 15.61 -11.84 -0.31
N TYR A 164 15.72 -11.13 -1.43
CA TYR A 164 14.79 -10.06 -1.81
C TYR A 164 13.34 -10.54 -1.97
N LEU A 165 13.11 -11.68 -2.63
CA LEU A 165 11.76 -12.19 -2.86
C LEU A 165 11.17 -12.89 -1.63
N ASP A 166 12.00 -13.41 -0.71
CA ASP A 166 11.53 -13.91 0.58
C ASP A 166 10.91 -12.81 1.46
N LYS A 167 11.32 -11.57 1.25
CA LYS A 167 10.79 -10.38 1.94
C LYS A 167 9.46 -9.86 1.37
N LEU A 168 8.95 -10.50 0.31
CA LEU A 168 7.74 -10.13 -0.40
C LEU A 168 6.73 -11.27 -0.39
N LEU A 169 5.62 -11.12 0.34
CA LEU A 169 4.50 -12.03 0.26
C LEU A 169 3.46 -11.48 -0.71
N ILE A 170 3.01 -12.31 -1.66
CA ILE A 170 1.97 -11.96 -2.62
C ILE A 170 0.73 -12.79 -2.37
N TYR A 171 -0.40 -12.12 -2.12
CA TYR A 171 -1.72 -12.72 -2.02
C TYR A 171 -2.57 -12.29 -3.21
N ASP A 172 -2.88 -13.23 -4.11
CA ASP A 172 -3.59 -12.99 -5.38
C ASP A 172 -5.10 -13.32 -5.33
N GLY A 173 -5.64 -13.63 -4.15
CA GLY A 173 -7.08 -13.77 -3.93
C GLY A 173 -7.78 -12.45 -3.65
N SER A 174 -9.12 -12.48 -3.62
CA SER A 174 -9.94 -11.33 -3.19
C SER A 174 -10.19 -11.39 -1.68
N PRO A 175 -9.41 -10.68 -0.85
CA PRO A 175 -9.48 -10.80 0.59
C PRO A 175 -10.65 -10.00 1.18
N SER A 176 -11.27 -10.55 2.22
CA SER A 176 -11.99 -9.76 3.22
C SER A 176 -11.00 -9.04 4.15
N PHE A 177 -11.43 -8.06 4.93
CA PHE A 177 -10.57 -7.45 5.94
C PHE A 177 -10.06 -8.46 6.98
N GLN A 178 -10.92 -9.42 7.36
CA GLN A 178 -10.49 -10.53 8.25
C GLN A 178 -9.38 -11.35 7.60
N THR A 179 -9.55 -11.76 6.35
CA THR A 179 -8.50 -12.48 5.60
C THR A 179 -7.20 -11.68 5.52
N MET A 180 -7.27 -10.35 5.37
CA MET A 180 -6.07 -9.50 5.38
C MET A 180 -5.34 -9.56 6.73
N HIS A 181 -6.08 -9.52 7.84
CA HIS A 181 -5.50 -9.68 9.18
C HIS A 181 -4.86 -11.06 9.36
N ASP A 182 -5.54 -12.12 8.93
CA ASP A 182 -5.04 -13.49 9.03
C ASP A 182 -3.74 -13.66 8.24
N VAL A 183 -3.67 -13.09 7.01
CA VAL A 183 -2.47 -13.10 6.16
C VAL A 183 -1.32 -12.32 6.80
N VAL A 184 -1.59 -11.18 7.45
CA VAL A 184 -0.55 -10.43 8.17
C VAL A 184 0.03 -11.27 9.29
N VAL A 185 -0.82 -11.89 10.12
CA VAL A 185 -0.38 -12.74 11.24
C VAL A 185 0.46 -13.91 10.73
N GLU A 186 0.01 -14.60 9.67
CA GLU A 186 0.74 -15.72 9.08
C GLU A 186 2.08 -15.29 8.49
N ALA A 187 2.14 -14.14 7.82
CA ALA A 187 3.35 -13.59 7.26
C ALA A 187 4.38 -13.19 8.33
N GLU A 188 3.94 -12.52 9.38
CA GLU A 188 4.79 -12.12 10.50
C GLU A 188 5.30 -13.34 11.28
N ASP A 189 4.48 -14.39 11.44
CA ASP A 189 4.91 -15.66 12.03
C ASP A 189 5.94 -16.35 11.13
N TYR A 190 5.76 -16.38 9.84
CA TYR A 190 6.74 -16.92 8.89
C TYR A 190 8.08 -16.18 8.95
N TRP A 191 8.05 -14.85 8.89
CA TRP A 191 9.25 -14.03 8.90
C TRP A 191 9.89 -13.86 10.28
N GLN A 192 9.17 -14.20 11.36
CA GLN A 192 9.54 -13.89 12.74
C GLN A 192 9.87 -12.39 12.95
N MET A 193 9.24 -11.54 12.15
CA MET A 193 9.42 -10.09 12.10
C MET A 193 8.12 -9.41 11.69
N PRO A 194 7.86 -8.17 12.17
CA PRO A 194 6.67 -7.43 11.76
C PRO A 194 6.70 -7.04 10.29
N ALA A 195 5.55 -7.05 9.64
CA ALA A 195 5.40 -6.46 8.31
C ALA A 195 5.64 -4.94 8.37
N THR A 196 6.33 -4.41 7.35
CA THR A 196 6.71 -3.00 7.29
C THR A 196 5.91 -2.20 6.27
N LEU A 197 5.23 -2.90 5.36
CA LEU A 197 4.38 -2.30 4.34
C LEU A 197 3.31 -3.30 3.89
N THR A 198 2.10 -2.80 3.74
CA THR A 198 1.04 -3.50 3.00
C THR A 198 0.66 -2.68 1.77
N VAL A 199 0.60 -3.34 0.61
CA VAL A 199 0.14 -2.76 -0.66
C VAL A 199 -1.13 -3.46 -1.09
N CYS A 200 -2.14 -2.69 -1.52
CA CYS A 200 -3.43 -3.19 -2.00
C CYS A 200 -3.67 -2.71 -3.44
N ASP A 201 -3.59 -3.59 -4.41
CA ASP A 201 -3.79 -3.31 -5.84
C ASP A 201 -4.98 -4.11 -6.38
N TYR A 202 -6.13 -3.53 -6.55
CA TYR A 202 -6.63 -2.18 -6.29
C TYR A 202 -7.91 -2.21 -5.43
N LEU A 203 -8.25 -1.06 -4.83
CA LEU A 203 -9.31 -0.90 -3.81
C LEU A 203 -10.65 -1.57 -4.14
N GLU A 204 -11.08 -1.48 -5.39
CA GLU A 204 -12.40 -1.94 -5.82
C GLU A 204 -12.62 -3.44 -5.64
N LEU A 205 -11.55 -4.23 -5.59
CA LEU A 205 -11.60 -5.69 -5.46
C LEU A 205 -11.59 -6.20 -4.01
N PHE A 206 -11.51 -5.31 -3.03
CA PHE A 206 -11.45 -5.68 -1.61
C PHE A 206 -12.82 -5.63 -0.94
N GLY A 207 -12.97 -6.36 0.16
CA GLY A 207 -14.12 -6.25 1.05
C GLY A 207 -15.41 -6.92 0.58
N GLY A 208 -15.33 -7.88 -0.37
CA GLY A 208 -16.51 -8.64 -0.85
C GLY A 208 -17.39 -7.85 -1.82
N ALA A 209 -18.58 -8.40 -2.14
CA ALA A 209 -19.54 -7.83 -3.10
C ALA A 209 -20.27 -6.57 -2.58
N GLY A 210 -19.52 -5.54 -2.20
CA GLY A 210 -20.07 -4.21 -1.95
C GLY A 210 -20.39 -3.50 -3.27
N ALA A 211 -21.38 -2.60 -3.25
CA ALA A 211 -21.78 -1.84 -4.41
C ALA A 211 -20.55 -1.11 -5.02
N ALA A 212 -20.43 -1.15 -6.34
CA ALA A 212 -19.40 -0.41 -7.10
C ALA A 212 -19.73 1.10 -7.19
N ASP A 213 -20.61 1.59 -6.32
CA ASP A 213 -20.96 2.99 -6.22
C ASP A 213 -19.99 3.76 -5.31
N SER A 214 -20.14 5.08 -5.28
CA SER A 214 -19.27 5.95 -4.49
C SER A 214 -19.31 5.64 -2.98
N GLN A 215 -20.42 5.17 -2.45
CA GLN A 215 -20.54 4.84 -1.03
C GLN A 215 -19.77 3.55 -0.70
N GLY A 216 -19.82 2.55 -1.58
CA GLY A 216 -19.04 1.32 -1.43
C GLY A 216 -17.54 1.58 -1.45
N VAL A 217 -17.05 2.47 -2.31
CA VAL A 217 -15.63 2.85 -2.37
C VAL A 217 -15.20 3.58 -1.09
N ILE A 218 -16.02 4.50 -0.58
CA ILE A 218 -15.74 5.19 0.69
C ILE A 218 -15.66 4.19 1.85
N ALA A 219 -16.63 3.28 1.94
CA ALA A 219 -16.65 2.26 3.00
C ALA A 219 -15.42 1.36 2.95
N LYS A 220 -14.98 0.95 1.75
CA LYS A 220 -13.74 0.17 1.57
C LYS A 220 -12.49 0.97 1.99
N ALA A 221 -12.39 2.24 1.62
CA ALA A 221 -11.27 3.09 2.03
C ALA A 221 -11.26 3.31 3.56
N GLN A 222 -12.42 3.43 4.20
CA GLN A 222 -12.53 3.48 5.65
C GLN A 222 -12.10 2.16 6.30
N GLY A 223 -12.51 1.02 5.74
CA GLY A 223 -12.06 -0.30 6.18
C GLY A 223 -10.54 -0.45 6.08
N MET A 224 -9.93 -0.01 4.97
CA MET A 224 -8.46 -0.01 4.80
C MET A 224 -7.74 0.86 5.83
N LYS A 225 -8.32 2.01 6.19
CA LYS A 225 -7.75 2.86 7.24
C LYS A 225 -7.86 2.21 8.63
N ILE A 226 -8.97 1.53 8.91
CA ILE A 226 -9.13 0.76 10.16
C ILE A 226 -8.11 -0.36 10.18
N PHE A 227 -8.01 -1.15 9.12
CA PHE A 227 -7.02 -2.21 8.96
C PHE A 227 -5.59 -1.70 9.20
N ALA A 228 -5.18 -0.59 8.56
CA ALA A 228 -3.86 0.00 8.77
C ALA A 228 -3.57 0.31 10.25
N LYS A 229 -4.57 0.83 10.97
CA LYS A 229 -4.43 1.16 12.39
C LYS A 229 -4.40 -0.07 13.29
N GLU A 230 -5.23 -1.06 13.03
CA GLU A 230 -5.33 -2.29 13.83
C GLU A 230 -4.11 -3.18 13.64
N ALA A 231 -3.65 -3.35 12.40
CA ALA A 231 -2.43 -4.07 12.08
C ALA A 231 -1.15 -3.28 12.42
N ASP A 232 -1.27 -1.95 12.67
CA ASP A 232 -0.14 -1.05 12.90
C ASP A 232 0.91 -1.10 11.80
N ILE A 233 0.49 -1.14 10.54
CA ILE A 233 1.34 -1.22 9.35
C ILE A 233 1.02 -0.05 8.42
N PRO A 234 2.01 0.57 7.74
CA PRO A 234 1.75 1.47 6.62
C PRO A 234 0.98 0.76 5.51
N VAL A 235 -0.08 1.37 4.99
CA VAL A 235 -0.86 0.81 3.88
C VAL A 235 -0.80 1.74 2.69
N VAL A 236 -0.39 1.19 1.55
CA VAL A 236 -0.48 1.83 0.24
C VAL A 236 -1.65 1.23 -0.51
N LEU A 237 -2.58 2.08 -0.91
CA LEU A 237 -3.78 1.69 -1.62
C LEU A 237 -3.75 2.26 -3.03
N ILE A 238 -3.94 1.41 -4.02
CA ILE A 238 -4.11 1.81 -5.41
C ILE A 238 -5.61 1.92 -5.71
N HIS A 239 -6.01 3.01 -6.37
CA HIS A 239 -7.40 3.27 -6.71
C HIS A 239 -7.53 3.74 -8.15
N GLN A 240 -8.49 3.17 -8.87
CA GLN A 240 -8.77 3.54 -10.23
C GLN A 240 -9.75 4.71 -10.28
N GLN A 241 -9.32 5.86 -10.83
CA GLN A 241 -10.21 6.99 -11.05
C GLN A 241 -11.16 6.74 -12.23
N GLY A 242 -12.37 7.30 -12.13
CA GLY A 242 -13.33 7.34 -13.24
C GLY A 242 -12.79 8.13 -14.44
N ARG A 243 -13.50 8.02 -15.57
CA ARG A 243 -13.11 8.66 -16.85
C ARG A 243 -13.41 10.19 -16.92
N SER A 244 -13.67 10.86 -15.80
CA SER A 244 -13.94 12.31 -15.78
C SER A 244 -12.63 13.13 -15.88
N GLY A 245 -12.68 14.27 -16.55
CA GLY A 245 -11.54 15.17 -16.75
C GLY A 245 -10.76 14.93 -18.06
N THR A 246 -9.79 15.80 -18.36
CA THR A 246 -8.94 15.74 -19.55
C THR A 246 -7.93 14.60 -19.43
N VAL A 247 -7.69 13.87 -20.53
CA VAL A 247 -6.66 12.82 -20.56
C VAL A 247 -5.29 13.49 -20.55
N GLY A 248 -4.34 12.93 -19.75
CA GLY A 248 -2.97 13.44 -19.68
C GLY A 248 -2.78 14.68 -18.79
N GLU A 249 -3.80 15.09 -18.07
CA GLU A 249 -3.74 16.16 -17.08
C GLU A 249 -4.10 15.63 -15.70
N SER A 250 -3.54 16.27 -14.65
CA SER A 250 -4.00 16.06 -13.29
C SER A 250 -5.45 16.50 -13.16
N ALA A 251 -6.29 15.60 -12.76
CA ALA A 251 -7.70 15.90 -12.52
C ALA A 251 -7.93 16.54 -11.15
N GLY A 252 -6.90 16.50 -10.27
CA GLY A 252 -6.92 17.06 -8.93
C GLY A 252 -7.80 16.27 -7.95
N LEU A 253 -7.76 16.67 -6.68
CA LEU A 253 -8.45 15.99 -5.60
C LEU A 253 -9.98 15.90 -5.77
N TYR A 254 -10.58 16.91 -6.43
CA TYR A 254 -12.04 17.02 -6.57
C TYR A 254 -12.62 16.25 -7.74
N SER A 255 -11.81 15.72 -8.62
CA SER A 255 -12.27 14.90 -9.75
C SER A 255 -12.41 13.42 -9.40
N SER A 256 -11.87 12.99 -8.25
CA SER A 256 -12.13 11.67 -7.74
C SER A 256 -13.58 11.60 -7.25
N ARG A 257 -14.46 11.15 -8.11
CA ARG A 257 -15.91 10.97 -7.85
C ARG A 257 -16.21 10.03 -6.68
N PHE A 258 -15.20 9.49 -5.98
CA PHE A 258 -15.38 8.34 -5.11
C PHE A 258 -14.94 8.51 -3.65
N GLY A 259 -14.41 9.65 -3.23
CA GLY A 259 -14.32 10.03 -1.81
C GLY A 259 -13.34 9.23 -0.93
N GLY A 260 -12.63 8.25 -1.44
CA GLY A 260 -11.66 7.46 -0.66
C GLY A 260 -10.42 8.26 -0.22
N GLU A 261 -10.14 9.36 -0.90
CA GLU A 261 -9.01 10.24 -0.60
C GLU A 261 -9.12 10.92 0.77
N GLN A 262 -10.32 11.03 1.33
CA GLN A 262 -10.53 11.65 2.64
C GLN A 262 -9.85 10.86 3.76
N GLU A 263 -9.76 9.55 3.61
CA GLU A 263 -9.22 8.63 4.61
C GLU A 263 -7.69 8.60 4.63
N ALA A 264 -7.05 8.85 3.48
CA ALA A 264 -5.61 8.84 3.35
C ALA A 264 -4.93 10.06 3.99
N ILE A 265 -3.70 9.86 4.48
CA ILE A 265 -2.82 10.96 4.92
C ILE A 265 -2.17 11.65 3.72
N PHE A 266 -1.80 10.86 2.71
CA PHE A 266 -1.30 11.31 1.42
C PHE A 266 -2.19 10.78 0.30
N ALA A 267 -2.42 11.61 -0.73
CA ALA A 267 -3.01 11.18 -1.98
C ALA A 267 -2.13 11.65 -3.13
N TYR A 268 -1.74 10.69 -3.95
CA TYR A 268 -0.93 10.88 -5.15
C TYR A 268 -1.77 10.58 -6.37
N GLU A 269 -1.75 11.49 -7.33
CA GLU A 269 -2.34 11.24 -8.63
C GLU A 269 -1.25 10.90 -9.65
N VAL A 270 -1.41 9.75 -10.31
CA VAL A 270 -0.49 9.25 -11.34
C VAL A 270 -1.13 9.44 -12.72
N TYR A 271 -0.41 10.10 -13.62
CA TYR A 271 -0.88 10.34 -14.98
C TYR A 271 0.28 10.48 -15.97
N ARG A 272 -0.03 10.51 -17.27
CA ARG A 272 0.96 10.62 -18.34
C ARG A 272 0.60 11.77 -19.25
N GLN A 273 1.44 12.80 -19.30
CA GLN A 273 1.21 14.00 -20.14
C GLN A 273 1.22 13.69 -21.64
N ARG A 274 1.96 12.68 -22.08
CA ARG A 274 1.99 12.25 -23.49
C ARG A 274 0.61 11.97 -24.07
N ASP A 275 -0.37 11.66 -23.24
CA ASP A 275 -1.73 11.32 -23.66
C ASP A 275 -2.62 12.55 -23.87
N ARG A 276 -2.09 13.77 -23.67
CA ARG A 276 -2.77 15.01 -23.96
C ARG A 276 -2.94 15.19 -25.48
N SER A 277 -4.12 15.67 -25.87
CA SER A 277 -4.45 15.88 -27.29
C SER A 277 -3.89 17.18 -27.87
N ASP A 278 -3.57 18.15 -27.01
CA ASP A 278 -3.15 19.51 -27.36
C ASP A 278 -1.62 19.68 -27.47
N LEU A 279 -0.83 18.62 -27.22
CA LEU A 279 0.62 18.67 -27.33
C LEU A 279 1.09 18.80 -28.78
N SER A 280 2.09 19.65 -28.99
CA SER A 280 2.90 19.65 -30.20
C SER A 280 3.68 18.35 -30.34
N ALA A 281 4.23 18.09 -31.55
CA ALA A 281 5.04 16.89 -31.77
C ALA A 281 6.32 16.87 -30.89
N ALA A 282 6.93 18.03 -30.65
CA ALA A 282 8.11 18.14 -29.79
C ALA A 282 7.75 17.86 -28.32
N GLU A 283 6.71 18.50 -27.78
CA GLU A 283 6.26 18.23 -26.41
C GLU A 283 5.85 16.77 -26.21
N ARG A 284 5.21 16.15 -27.21
CA ARG A 284 4.84 14.72 -27.14
C ARG A 284 6.07 13.83 -27.04
N ARG A 285 7.14 14.10 -27.80
CA ARG A 285 8.40 13.36 -27.69
C ARG A 285 9.02 13.52 -26.30
N PHE A 286 9.06 14.73 -25.76
CA PHE A 286 9.57 14.99 -24.41
C PHE A 286 8.79 14.20 -23.36
N HIS A 287 7.47 14.11 -23.49
CA HIS A 287 6.61 13.41 -22.55
C HIS A 287 6.44 11.91 -22.86
N GLU A 288 7.02 11.39 -23.93
CA GLU A 288 6.83 9.99 -24.34
C GLU A 288 7.24 9.01 -23.24
N ASN A 289 8.39 9.23 -22.62
CA ASN A 289 8.95 8.43 -21.55
C ASN A 289 8.84 9.13 -20.19
N SER A 290 7.80 9.92 -19.97
CA SER A 290 7.56 10.55 -18.68
C SER A 290 6.36 9.95 -17.96
N ILE A 291 6.43 9.99 -16.64
CA ILE A 291 5.32 9.71 -15.73
C ILE A 291 5.24 10.83 -14.69
N ASN A 292 4.04 11.29 -14.41
CA ASN A 292 3.79 12.36 -13.46
C ASN A 292 3.18 11.80 -12.19
N ILE A 293 3.70 12.26 -11.05
CA ILE A 293 3.16 11.98 -9.73
C ILE A 293 2.84 13.32 -9.07
N ASN A 294 1.57 13.63 -8.95
CA ASN A 294 1.10 14.84 -8.30
C ASN A 294 0.66 14.53 -6.87
N LEU A 295 1.34 15.10 -5.88
CA LEU A 295 0.92 15.03 -4.48
C LEU A 295 -0.24 16.00 -4.26
N VAL A 296 -1.47 15.52 -4.46
CA VAL A 296 -2.70 16.33 -4.37
C VAL A 296 -3.18 16.53 -2.94
N LYS A 297 -2.79 15.65 -2.01
CA LYS A 297 -3.12 15.74 -0.59
C LYS A 297 -1.91 15.41 0.28
N ASN A 298 -1.64 16.29 1.24
CA ASN A 298 -0.64 16.10 2.27
C ASN A 298 -1.17 16.62 3.61
N LYS A 299 -1.50 15.72 4.53
CA LYS A 299 -1.99 16.10 5.88
C LYS A 299 -0.87 16.48 6.85
N ARG A 300 0.39 16.18 6.52
CA ARG A 300 1.55 16.51 7.38
C ARG A 300 2.15 17.88 7.11
N GLY A 301 1.72 18.54 6.04
CA GLY A 301 2.24 19.86 5.68
C GLY A 301 1.54 20.44 4.46
N ASN A 302 1.99 21.63 4.08
CA ASN A 302 1.42 22.35 2.95
C ASN A 302 2.10 22.05 1.61
N LEU A 303 3.18 21.23 1.62
CA LEU A 303 3.90 20.88 0.40
C LEU A 303 3.01 19.98 -0.46
N ARG A 304 2.75 20.45 -1.65
CA ARG A 304 2.06 19.74 -2.73
C ARG A 304 2.82 20.04 -4.00
N GLY A 305 2.64 19.23 -5.00
CA GLY A 305 3.28 19.50 -6.28
C GLY A 305 3.20 18.34 -7.22
N ASP A 306 3.37 18.68 -8.48
CA ASP A 306 3.42 17.77 -9.60
C ASP A 306 4.88 17.53 -9.96
N LEU A 307 5.27 16.27 -9.89
CA LEU A 307 6.64 15.82 -10.12
C LEU A 307 6.67 14.94 -11.37
N THR A 308 7.56 15.26 -12.29
CA THR A 308 7.78 14.47 -13.50
C THR A 308 9.02 13.58 -13.30
N TYR A 309 8.88 12.31 -13.68
CA TYR A 309 9.92 11.30 -13.63
C TYR A 309 10.09 10.66 -15.01
N TYR A 310 11.31 10.15 -15.27
CA TYR A 310 11.56 9.31 -16.42
C TYR A 310 11.04 7.90 -16.17
N LEU A 311 10.31 7.36 -17.12
CA LEU A 311 9.84 5.97 -17.14
C LEU A 311 10.56 5.24 -18.28
N ASP A 312 11.42 4.32 -17.93
CA ASP A 312 12.10 3.45 -18.90
C ASP A 312 11.05 2.59 -19.63
N PRO A 313 10.95 2.71 -20.96
CA PRO A 313 9.92 2.01 -21.73
C PRO A 313 10.13 0.50 -21.83
N GLU A 314 11.35 0.01 -21.62
CA GLU A 314 11.69 -1.40 -21.71
C GLU A 314 11.50 -2.12 -20.39
N SER A 315 12.11 -1.61 -19.32
CA SER A 315 12.06 -2.25 -18.00
C SER A 315 10.90 -1.79 -17.13
N GLY A 316 10.34 -0.60 -17.40
CA GLY A 316 9.36 0.05 -16.55
C GLY A 316 9.95 0.68 -15.29
N GLN A 317 11.27 0.75 -15.16
CA GLN A 317 11.91 1.47 -14.06
C GLN A 317 11.59 2.96 -14.12
N ILE A 318 11.33 3.54 -12.94
CA ILE A 318 11.07 4.97 -12.80
C ILE A 318 12.25 5.62 -12.09
N ARG A 319 12.77 6.70 -12.69
CA ARG A 319 13.95 7.42 -12.19
C ARG A 319 13.70 8.91 -12.18
N GLU A 320 14.38 9.64 -11.32
CA GLU A 320 14.40 11.09 -11.43
C GLU A 320 15.12 11.52 -12.71
N TYR A 321 14.66 12.62 -13.31
CA TYR A 321 15.39 13.19 -14.45
C TYR A 321 16.76 13.68 -13.98
N THR A 322 17.79 13.14 -14.60
CA THR A 322 19.17 13.66 -14.55
C THR A 322 19.49 14.42 -15.84
N THR A 323 20.56 15.18 -15.84
CA THR A 323 21.02 15.89 -17.04
C THR A 323 21.18 14.98 -18.26
N ASP A 324 21.53 13.71 -18.04
CA ASP A 324 21.73 12.71 -19.10
C ASP A 324 20.42 12.16 -19.70
N LEU A 325 19.29 12.40 -19.02
CA LEU A 325 17.95 11.94 -19.45
C LEU A 325 17.10 13.09 -20.03
N VAL A 326 17.61 14.31 -20.00
CA VAL A 326 16.96 15.46 -20.67
C VAL A 326 17.37 15.42 -22.13
N PRO A 327 16.43 15.36 -23.10
CA PRO A 327 16.77 15.46 -24.51
C PRO A 327 17.55 16.76 -24.77
N GLU A 328 18.66 16.67 -25.53
CA GLU A 328 19.41 17.87 -25.91
C GLU A 328 18.53 18.84 -26.69
N ALA A 329 18.74 20.15 -26.46
CA ALA A 329 17.91 21.22 -27.08
C ALA A 329 18.01 21.22 -28.62
N ASP A 330 19.00 20.57 -29.18
CA ASP A 330 19.21 20.45 -30.63
C ASP A 330 18.38 19.36 -31.31
N ASP A 331 17.67 18.54 -30.51
CA ASP A 331 16.71 17.53 -31.01
C ASP A 331 15.28 18.07 -31.23
N PHE A 332 15.09 19.40 -31.11
CA PHE A 332 13.81 20.06 -31.28
C PHE A 332 13.66 20.77 -32.63
#